data_542521826628581c7161179a0d9a086b
#
_entry.id   542521826628581c7161179a0d9a086b
#
_cell.length_a   1.000
_cell.length_b   1.000
_cell.length_c   1.000
_cell.angle_alpha   90.00
_cell.angle_beta   90.00
_cell.angle_gamma   90.00
#
_symmetry.space_group_name_H-M   'P 1'
#
loop_
_entity.id
_entity.type
_entity.pdbx_description
1 polymer ?
#
loop_
_entity_poly.entity_id
_entity_poly.type
_entity_poly.pdbx_seq_one_letter_code
_entity_poly.pdbx_strand_id
1 'polypeptide(L)' 'SVSDIIADMVIMDAKSQLKSTDLTIQEIAYSLNFPNVSFFGKYFKRYVGISPQKFRNS' A
#
# COMPACT_ATOMS: atom_id res chain seq x y z
N SER A 1 -1.82 -2.34 -19.42
CA SER A 1 -1.30 -3.71 -19.39
C SER A 1 -1.83 -4.47 -18.17
N VAL A 2 -1.66 -5.78 -18.20
CA VAL A 2 -2.10 -6.63 -17.07
C VAL A 2 -1.38 -6.24 -15.77
N SER A 3 -0.10 -5.89 -15.86
CA SER A 3 0.67 -5.46 -14.69
C SER A 3 0.09 -4.19 -14.07
N ASP A 4 -0.36 -3.26 -14.89
CA ASP A 4 -0.94 -2.01 -14.40
C ASP A 4 -2.29 -2.27 -13.70
N ILE A 5 -3.08 -3.18 -14.21
CA ILE A 5 -4.36 -3.55 -13.60
C ILE A 5 -4.12 -4.18 -12.23
N ILE A 6 -3.14 -5.08 -12.13
CA ILE A 6 -2.78 -5.72 -10.86
C ILE A 6 -2.27 -4.67 -9.86
N ALA A 7 -1.43 -3.75 -10.31
CA ALA A 7 -0.93 -2.68 -9.45
C ALA A 7 -2.06 -1.80 -8.92
N ASP A 8 -3.01 -1.45 -9.78
CA ASP A 8 -4.17 -0.66 -9.37
C ASP A 8 -4.98 -1.37 -8.30
N MET A 9 -5.21 -2.67 -8.45
CA MET A 9 -5.96 -3.46 -7.47
C MET A 9 -5.24 -3.50 -6.11
N VAL A 10 -3.93 -3.73 -6.14
CA VAL A 10 -3.12 -3.77 -4.92
C VAL A 10 -3.13 -2.42 -4.22
N ILE A 11 -2.97 -1.34 -4.96
CA ILE A 11 -2.97 0.02 -4.40
C ILE A 11 -4.34 0.37 -3.83
N MET A 12 -5.43 0.02 -4.50
CA MET A 12 -6.77 0.26 -3.98
C MET A 12 -7.00 -0.47 -2.66
N ASP A 13 -6.57 -1.74 -2.58
CA ASP A 13 -6.67 -2.52 -1.36
C ASP A 13 -5.82 -1.88 -0.24
N ALA A 14 -4.60 -1.47 -0.55
CA ALA A 14 -3.73 -0.80 0.40
C ALA A 14 -4.37 0.49 0.94
N LYS A 15 -4.91 1.32 0.06
CA LYS A 15 -5.58 2.56 0.46
C LYS A 15 -6.76 2.28 1.38
N SER A 16 -7.57 1.28 1.04
CA SER A 16 -8.71 0.89 1.85
C SER A 16 -8.28 0.46 3.25
N GLN A 17 -7.27 -0.40 3.35
CA GLN A 17 -6.78 -0.86 4.65
C GLN A 17 -6.16 0.28 5.46
N LEU A 18 -5.45 1.20 4.80
CA LEU A 18 -4.85 2.34 5.50
C LEU A 18 -5.92 3.25 6.13
N LYS A 19 -7.07 3.39 5.50
CA LYS A 19 -8.12 4.30 5.97
C LYS A 19 -9.17 3.62 6.83
N SER A 20 -9.42 2.33 6.62
CA SER A 20 -10.54 1.65 7.30
C SER A 20 -10.11 0.71 8.42
N THR A 21 -8.81 0.51 8.65
CA THR A 21 -8.31 -0.35 9.72
C THR A 21 -7.26 0.37 10.55
N ASP A 22 -6.97 -0.18 11.73
CA ASP A 22 -5.89 0.27 12.61
C ASP A 22 -4.63 -0.57 12.45
N LEU A 23 -4.58 -1.43 11.44
CA LEU A 23 -3.41 -2.25 11.17
C LEU A 23 -2.17 -1.37 10.96
N THR A 24 -1.02 -1.86 11.44
CA THR A 24 0.24 -1.16 11.16
C THR A 24 0.57 -1.24 9.68
N ILE A 25 1.42 -0.33 9.21
CA ILE A 25 1.88 -0.34 7.82
C ILE A 25 2.54 -1.69 7.50
N GLN A 26 3.31 -2.23 8.45
CA GLN A 26 3.95 -3.52 8.30
C GLN A 26 2.94 -4.66 8.15
N GLU A 27 1.89 -4.64 8.94
CA GLU A 27 0.84 -5.66 8.86
C GLU A 27 0.12 -5.59 7.51
N ILE A 28 -0.14 -4.39 7.02
CA ILE A 28 -0.76 -4.20 5.71
C ILE A 28 0.16 -4.73 4.61
N ALA A 29 1.44 -4.41 4.69
CA ALA A 29 2.42 -4.90 3.72
C ALA A 29 2.41 -6.44 3.64
N TYR A 30 2.41 -7.10 4.79
CA TYR A 30 2.40 -8.56 4.83
C TYR A 30 1.09 -9.13 4.30
N SER A 31 -0.04 -8.50 4.61
CA SER A 31 -1.35 -8.95 4.12
C SER A 31 -1.45 -8.88 2.60
N LEU A 32 -0.69 -8.00 2.00
CA LEU A 32 -0.64 -7.83 0.53
C LEU A 32 0.52 -8.62 -0.11
N ASN A 33 1.17 -9.47 0.68
CA ASN A 33 2.26 -10.35 0.21
C ASN A 33 3.53 -9.61 -0.20
N PHE A 34 3.79 -8.45 0.36
CA PHE A 34 5.07 -7.78 0.18
C PHE A 34 6.14 -8.43 1.06
N PRO A 35 7.39 -8.50 0.59
CA PRO A 35 8.47 -9.15 1.35
C PRO A 35 8.83 -8.38 2.62
N ASN A 36 8.66 -7.06 2.64
CA ASN A 36 8.91 -6.24 3.81
C ASN A 36 8.22 -4.89 3.64
N VAL A 37 8.18 -4.14 4.75
CA VAL A 37 7.49 -2.85 4.78
C VAL A 37 8.21 -1.79 3.92
N SER A 38 9.54 -1.87 3.81
CA SER A 38 10.30 -0.92 3.00
C SER A 38 9.94 -1.05 1.52
N PHE A 39 9.82 -2.28 1.05
CA PHE A 39 9.40 -2.52 -0.33
C PHE A 39 8.00 -2.00 -0.58
N PHE A 40 7.09 -2.28 0.33
CA PHE A 40 5.71 -1.79 0.23
C PHE A 40 5.67 -0.26 0.19
N GLY A 41 6.41 0.39 1.08
CA GLY A 41 6.45 1.85 1.12
C GLY A 41 6.90 2.47 -0.19
N LYS A 42 7.97 1.92 -0.78
CA LYS A 42 8.46 2.39 -2.07
C LYS A 42 7.45 2.14 -3.19
N TYR A 43 6.85 0.97 -3.20
CA TYR A 43 5.83 0.60 -4.19
C TYR A 43 4.64 1.55 -4.12
N PHE A 44 4.12 1.76 -2.92
CA PHE A 44 2.97 2.64 -2.70
C PHE A 44 3.29 4.07 -3.12
N LYS A 45 4.44 4.60 -2.69
CA LYS A 45 4.85 5.95 -3.03
C LYS A 45 5.02 6.13 -4.55
N ARG A 46 5.51 5.11 -5.24
CA ARG A 46 5.68 5.17 -6.69
C ARG A 46 4.35 5.38 -7.41
N TYR A 47 3.28 4.71 -6.96
CA TYR A 47 1.98 4.77 -7.63
C TYR A 47 1.07 5.88 -7.10
N VAL A 48 1.21 6.24 -5.84
CA VAL A 48 0.31 7.21 -5.19
C VAL A 48 0.96 8.59 -5.10
N GLY A 49 2.28 8.65 -4.97
CA GLY A 49 3.03 9.90 -4.87
C GLY A 49 3.42 10.28 -3.45
N ILE A 50 2.84 9.63 -2.44
CA ILE A 50 3.19 9.86 -1.03
C ILE A 50 3.33 8.51 -0.32
N SER A 51 3.98 8.51 0.84
CA SER A 51 4.18 7.28 1.60
C SER A 51 2.86 6.77 2.18
N PRO A 52 2.77 5.46 2.49
CA PRO A 52 1.57 4.91 3.13
C PRO A 52 1.23 5.60 4.44
N GLN A 53 2.23 5.89 5.27
CA GLN A 53 2.01 6.58 6.54
C GLN A 53 1.42 7.96 6.32
N LYS A 54 1.96 8.70 5.37
CA LYS A 54 1.48 10.04 5.05
C LYS A 54 0.07 9.99 4.50
N PHE A 55 -0.24 9.01 3.68
CA PHE A 55 -1.59 8.81 3.14
C PHE A 55 -2.58 8.54 4.29
N ARG A 56 -2.20 7.67 5.24
CA ARG A 56 -3.06 7.36 6.39
C ARG A 56 -3.41 8.61 7.19
N ASN A 57 -2.45 9.51 7.35
CA ASN A 57 -2.60 10.72 8.16
C ASN A 57 -3.22 11.89 7.42
N SER A 58 -3.47 11.73 6.13
CA SER A 58 -4.03 12.81 5.32
C SER A 58 -5.54 12.94 5.44
#